data_fd8f6f2eb81e1afcbfdc6bd84ab46450
#
_entry.id   fd8f6f2eb81e1afcbfdc6bd84ab46450
#
_cell.length_a   1.000
_cell.length_b   1.000
_cell.length_c   1.000
_cell.angle_alpha   90.00
_cell.angle_beta   90.00
_cell.angle_gamma   90.00
#
_symmetry.space_group_name_H-M   'P 1'
#
loop_
_entity.id
_entity.type
_entity.pdbx_description
1 polymer ?
#
loop_
_entity_poly.entity_id
_entity_poly.type
_entity_poly.pdbx_seq_one_letter_code
_entity_poly.pdbx_strand_id
1 'polypeptide(L)'
;METAMHARRTARAVRQLVVNHGWTAAMRTARDRLKRKLRRPSPFADTTTWLPTAQHEFDIRYGVDTSGLVWGVDLKTGSRSDAWNTAYYAIPPSVFHRVMAQVPETLLRSATFIDLGCGKGRAVLLASEYPFAQVVGVEIAPQLYRVAVDNAERYTAVRQALGRSAGPPVQVLLEDAAQYPVPAGPLVVYLYHPFCRPVLDKVIANLSQSLAHEPRDVAVLYINHELHDLLDRAPFLQQVWSATVAMDANDRLADRVGSSAEDCAVYLTR
;
A
#
# COMPACT_ATOMS: atom_id res chain seq x y z
N MET A 1 -30.01 11.17 18.38
CA MET A 1 -29.61 10.07 17.49
C MET A 1 -28.21 10.28 16.89
N GLU A 2 -27.85 11.47 16.46
CA GLU A 2 -26.55 11.83 15.89
C GLU A 2 -25.34 11.64 16.83
N THR A 3 -25.49 12.03 18.11
CA THR A 3 -24.42 11.89 19.11
C THR A 3 -24.02 10.44 19.38
N ALA A 4 -24.97 9.51 19.37
CA ALA A 4 -24.71 8.09 19.59
C ALA A 4 -24.02 7.45 18.37
N MET A 5 -24.33 7.93 17.17
CA MET A 5 -23.70 7.48 15.92
C MET A 5 -22.25 7.97 15.82
N HIS A 6 -22.00 9.21 16.25
CA HIS A 6 -20.64 9.78 16.30
C HIS A 6 -19.75 9.07 17.33
N ALA A 7 -20.29 8.76 18.52
CA ALA A 7 -19.57 7.99 19.55
C ALA A 7 -19.20 6.58 19.08
N ARG A 8 -20.11 5.90 18.37
CA ARG A 8 -19.83 4.56 17.79
C ARG A 8 -18.76 4.60 16.69
N ARG A 9 -18.76 5.64 15.85
CA ARG A 9 -17.71 5.84 14.82
C ARG A 9 -16.34 6.07 15.48
N THR A 10 -16.29 6.90 16.52
CA THR A 10 -15.04 7.20 17.24
C THR A 10 -14.50 5.95 17.97
N ALA A 11 -15.38 5.19 18.64
CA ALA A 11 -15.00 3.95 19.32
C ALA A 11 -14.48 2.88 18.35
N ARG A 12 -15.10 2.77 17.17
CA ARG A 12 -14.66 1.85 16.11
C ARG A 12 -13.29 2.25 15.53
N ALA A 13 -13.06 3.56 15.30
CA ALA A 13 -11.79 4.08 14.83
C ALA A 13 -10.66 3.87 15.86
N VAL A 14 -10.93 4.08 17.17
CA VAL A 14 -9.96 3.80 18.23
C VAL A 14 -9.66 2.30 18.33
N ARG A 15 -10.70 1.45 18.28
CA ARG A 15 -10.51 0.00 18.29
C ARG A 15 -9.66 -0.46 17.10
N GLN A 16 -9.87 0.11 15.92
CA GLN A 16 -9.10 -0.21 14.72
C GLN A 16 -7.64 0.24 14.85
N LEU A 17 -7.38 1.42 15.40
CA LEU A 17 -6.03 1.90 15.72
C LEU A 17 -5.30 0.99 16.71
N VAL A 18 -5.99 0.52 17.76
CA VAL A 18 -5.41 -0.39 18.75
C VAL A 18 -5.07 -1.75 18.16
N VAL A 19 -5.96 -2.27 17.31
CA VAL A 19 -5.76 -3.58 16.64
C VAL A 19 -4.64 -3.51 15.62
N ASN A 20 -4.54 -2.39 14.88
CA ASN A 20 -3.54 -2.23 13.81
C ASN A 20 -2.15 -1.93 14.35
N HIS A 21 -2.06 -1.04 15.36
CA HIS A 21 -0.82 -0.37 15.74
C HIS A 21 -0.44 -0.58 17.21
N GLY A 22 -1.25 -1.30 17.98
CA GLY A 22 -1.09 -1.46 19.42
C GLY A 22 -1.46 -0.21 20.23
N TRP A 23 -1.53 -0.38 21.58
CA TRP A 23 -1.97 0.69 22.49
C TRP A 23 -1.10 1.95 22.47
N THR A 24 0.22 1.81 22.32
CA THR A 24 1.18 2.93 22.32
C THR A 24 0.99 3.85 21.12
N ALA A 25 0.77 3.30 19.93
CA ALA A 25 0.52 4.07 18.73
C ALA A 25 -0.89 4.69 18.73
N ALA A 26 -1.90 3.96 19.22
CA ALA A 26 -3.25 4.49 19.40
C ALA A 26 -3.28 5.67 20.37
N MET A 27 -2.53 5.60 21.48
CA MET A 27 -2.38 6.69 22.45
C MET A 27 -1.62 7.88 21.88
N ARG A 28 -0.57 7.65 21.06
CA ARG A 28 0.17 8.71 20.37
C ARG A 28 -0.74 9.47 19.40
N THR A 29 -1.47 8.74 18.57
CA THR A 29 -2.44 9.31 17.61
C THR A 29 -3.58 10.05 18.33
N ALA A 30 -4.08 9.51 19.44
CA ALA A 30 -5.11 10.18 20.26
C ALA A 30 -4.57 11.48 20.90
N ARG A 31 -3.32 11.47 21.41
CA ARG A 31 -2.64 12.63 21.96
C ARG A 31 -2.42 13.72 20.92
N ASP A 32 -2.02 13.33 19.70
CA ASP A 32 -1.77 14.27 18.61
C ASP A 32 -3.07 14.84 18.02
N ARG A 33 -4.17 14.07 18.03
CA ARG A 33 -5.53 14.56 17.74
C ARG A 33 -6.01 15.54 18.81
N LEU A 34 -5.76 15.25 20.10
CA LEU A 34 -6.09 16.15 21.19
C LEU A 34 -5.30 17.45 21.15
N LYS A 35 -3.99 17.37 20.85
CA LYS A 35 -3.14 18.56 20.63
C LYS A 35 -3.62 19.42 19.45
N ARG A 36 -4.11 18.78 18.37
CA ARG A 36 -4.72 19.51 17.23
C ARG A 36 -6.06 20.16 17.61
N LYS A 37 -6.89 19.51 18.43
CA LYS A 37 -8.14 20.09 18.94
C LYS A 37 -7.91 21.25 19.91
N LEU A 38 -6.82 21.23 20.66
CA LEU A 38 -6.45 22.31 21.61
C LEU A 38 -5.69 23.48 20.98
N ARG A 39 -5.21 23.34 19.73
CA ARG A 39 -4.77 24.48 18.94
C ARG A 39 -6.00 25.29 18.54
N ARG A 40 -6.06 26.57 18.92
CA ARG A 40 -7.09 27.50 18.46
C ARG A 40 -7.26 27.34 16.95
N PRO A 41 -8.48 27.14 16.43
CA PRO A 41 -8.70 27.03 15.01
C PRO A 41 -8.24 28.31 14.34
N SER A 42 -7.44 28.16 13.27
CA SER A 42 -7.22 29.24 12.33
C SER A 42 -8.60 29.67 11.81
N PRO A 43 -8.87 30.97 11.60
CA PRO A 43 -10.15 31.45 11.07
C PRO A 43 -10.47 30.91 9.66
N PHE A 44 -9.60 30.09 9.08
CA PHE A 44 -9.78 29.38 7.80
C PHE A 44 -10.07 27.88 7.96
N ALA A 45 -10.38 27.39 9.18
CA ALA A 45 -10.51 25.95 9.46
C ALA A 45 -11.97 25.43 9.39
N ASP A 46 -12.86 26.12 8.73
CA ASP A 46 -14.27 25.69 8.61
C ASP A 46 -14.63 25.36 7.14
N THR A 47 -13.92 24.41 6.58
CA THR A 47 -14.40 23.66 5.42
C THR A 47 -13.98 22.23 5.59
N THR A 48 -14.87 21.39 6.09
CA THR A 48 -14.94 19.95 5.86
C THR A 48 -15.30 19.69 4.38
N THR A 49 -14.73 20.43 3.50
CA THR A 49 -14.67 20.13 2.08
C THR A 49 -13.44 19.29 1.88
N TRP A 50 -13.60 18.15 1.27
CA TRP A 50 -12.56 17.42 0.59
C TRP A 50 -11.68 18.44 -0.13
N LEU A 51 -10.56 18.81 0.48
CA LEU A 51 -9.57 19.61 -0.24
C LEU A 51 -9.18 18.72 -1.41
N PRO A 52 -9.34 19.18 -2.68
CA PRO A 52 -8.78 18.45 -3.79
C PRO A 52 -7.33 18.25 -3.45
N THR A 53 -6.95 16.99 -3.22
CA THR A 53 -5.56 16.63 -3.01
C THR A 53 -4.81 17.17 -4.19
N ALA A 54 -3.78 17.98 -3.99
CA ALA A 54 -2.94 18.38 -5.11
C ALA A 54 -2.55 17.09 -5.81
N GLN A 55 -2.92 16.96 -7.08
CA GLN A 55 -2.55 15.79 -7.86
C GLN A 55 -1.03 15.71 -7.85
N HIS A 56 -0.52 14.52 -7.59
CA HIS A 56 0.91 14.28 -7.70
C HIS A 56 1.36 14.52 -9.15
N GLU A 57 2.57 15.03 -9.36
CA GLU A 57 3.13 15.23 -10.71
C GLU A 57 3.06 13.96 -11.57
N PHE A 58 3.21 12.80 -10.95
CA PHE A 58 3.00 11.50 -11.59
C PHE A 58 1.60 11.38 -12.21
N ASP A 59 0.55 11.73 -11.47
CA ASP A 59 -0.83 11.66 -11.96
C ASP A 59 -1.07 12.62 -13.13
N ILE A 60 -0.54 13.84 -13.02
CA ILE A 60 -0.64 14.86 -14.07
C ILE A 60 0.07 14.38 -15.34
N ARG A 61 1.28 13.86 -15.18
CA ARG A 61 2.12 13.42 -16.31
C ARG A 61 1.49 12.28 -17.10
N TYR A 62 0.85 11.33 -16.42
CA TYR A 62 0.30 10.12 -17.05
C TYR A 62 -1.21 10.13 -17.22
N GLY A 63 -1.90 11.20 -16.78
CA GLY A 63 -3.36 11.32 -16.86
C GLY A 63 -4.10 10.28 -16.01
N VAL A 64 -3.50 9.87 -14.89
CA VAL A 64 -4.04 8.86 -13.97
C VAL A 64 -4.59 9.49 -12.68
N ASP A 65 -5.39 8.77 -11.93
CA ASP A 65 -5.90 9.12 -10.60
C ASP A 65 -5.37 8.15 -9.55
N THR A 66 -4.14 8.36 -9.11
CA THR A 66 -3.58 7.55 -8.03
C THR A 66 -3.39 8.34 -6.73
N SER A 67 -3.60 9.65 -6.73
CA SER A 67 -3.48 10.51 -5.55
C SER A 67 -4.68 10.39 -4.60
N GLY A 68 -4.51 10.89 -3.39
CA GLY A 68 -5.57 11.03 -2.41
C GLY A 68 -5.46 10.05 -1.24
N LEU A 69 -6.30 10.31 -0.24
CA LEU A 69 -6.45 9.49 0.95
C LEU A 69 -7.89 8.99 1.03
N VAL A 70 -8.08 7.67 1.11
CA VAL A 70 -9.39 7.04 1.34
C VAL A 70 -9.32 6.26 2.64
N TRP A 71 -10.17 6.61 3.60
CA TRP A 71 -10.17 5.92 4.89
C TRP A 71 -10.70 4.50 4.76
N GLY A 72 -10.05 3.52 5.41
CA GLY A 72 -10.48 2.13 5.38
C GLY A 72 -11.93 1.90 5.82
N VAL A 73 -12.46 2.74 6.71
CA VAL A 73 -13.87 2.69 7.12
C VAL A 73 -14.87 3.09 6.02
N ASP A 74 -14.40 3.78 5.00
CA ASP A 74 -15.19 4.19 3.84
C ASP A 74 -15.08 3.17 2.69
N LEU A 75 -14.14 2.24 2.78
CA LEU A 75 -13.96 1.11 1.86
C LEU A 75 -14.90 -0.02 2.25
N LYS A 76 -16.12 0.02 1.74
CA LYS A 76 -17.13 -1.03 1.97
C LYS A 76 -17.11 -2.03 0.83
N THR A 77 -16.62 -3.23 1.12
CA THR A 77 -16.60 -4.34 0.15
C THR A 77 -17.75 -5.31 0.36
N GLY A 78 -18.41 -5.26 1.54
CA GLY A 78 -19.38 -6.27 1.99
C GLY A 78 -18.72 -7.51 2.57
N SER A 79 -17.39 -7.55 2.61
CA SER A 79 -16.62 -8.65 3.19
C SER A 79 -16.49 -8.52 4.72
N ARG A 80 -16.25 -9.66 5.37
CA ARG A 80 -15.82 -9.68 6.79
C ARG A 80 -14.48 -8.97 6.99
N SER A 81 -13.68 -8.87 5.92
CA SER A 81 -12.38 -8.18 5.91
C SER A 81 -12.49 -6.65 5.99
N ASP A 82 -13.67 -6.04 5.78
CA ASP A 82 -13.88 -4.59 5.88
C ASP A 82 -13.42 -3.99 7.22
N ALA A 83 -13.48 -4.79 8.30
CA ALA A 83 -13.02 -4.38 9.62
C ALA A 83 -11.49 -4.23 9.71
N TRP A 84 -10.76 -4.79 8.74
CA TRP A 84 -9.31 -4.94 8.74
C TRP A 84 -8.61 -4.15 7.64
N ASN A 85 -9.38 -3.40 6.81
CA ASN A 85 -8.82 -2.52 5.80
C ASN A 85 -8.15 -1.31 6.44
N THR A 86 -6.93 -1.00 6.00
CA THR A 86 -6.23 0.24 6.34
C THR A 86 -6.71 1.37 5.43
N ALA A 87 -6.21 2.58 5.63
CA ALA A 87 -6.49 3.67 4.71
C ALA A 87 -5.68 3.49 3.42
N TYR A 88 -6.32 3.75 2.27
CA TYR A 88 -5.58 3.89 1.02
C TYR A 88 -4.80 5.20 1.03
N TYR A 89 -3.53 5.10 0.74
CA TYR A 89 -2.62 6.20 0.42
C TYR A 89 -1.62 5.73 -0.63
N ALA A 90 -1.34 6.58 -1.62
CA ALA A 90 -0.46 6.17 -2.71
C ALA A 90 1.02 6.27 -2.31
N ILE A 91 1.80 5.26 -2.67
CA ILE A 91 3.25 5.27 -2.44
C ILE A 91 3.92 6.45 -3.14
N PRO A 92 4.82 7.19 -2.48
CA PRO A 92 5.67 8.17 -3.15
C PRO A 92 6.61 7.48 -4.15
N PRO A 93 6.67 7.92 -5.43
CA PRO A 93 7.53 7.32 -6.44
C PRO A 93 9.01 7.21 -6.06
N SER A 94 9.58 8.23 -5.41
CA SER A 94 10.98 8.21 -4.98
C SER A 94 11.25 7.11 -3.94
N VAL A 95 10.31 6.88 -3.02
CA VAL A 95 10.39 5.79 -2.03
C VAL A 95 10.29 4.44 -2.73
N PHE A 96 9.31 4.28 -3.63
CA PHE A 96 9.15 3.05 -4.40
C PHE A 96 10.45 2.66 -5.12
N HIS A 97 11.04 3.57 -5.89
CA HIS A 97 12.27 3.31 -6.64
C HIS A 97 13.46 3.00 -5.71
N ARG A 98 13.53 3.64 -4.54
CA ARG A 98 14.59 3.38 -3.56
C ARG A 98 14.50 1.96 -2.96
N VAL A 99 13.29 1.49 -2.69
CA VAL A 99 13.05 0.12 -2.20
C VAL A 99 13.30 -0.89 -3.31
N MET A 100 12.83 -0.63 -4.53
CA MET A 100 13.07 -1.49 -5.69
C MET A 100 14.55 -1.68 -6.01
N ALA A 101 15.39 -0.68 -5.73
CA ALA A 101 16.84 -0.79 -5.90
C ALA A 101 17.51 -1.81 -4.94
N GLN A 102 16.78 -2.35 -3.98
CA GLN A 102 17.25 -3.40 -3.06
C GLN A 102 16.89 -4.81 -3.54
N VAL A 103 16.07 -4.93 -4.59
CA VAL A 103 15.66 -6.22 -5.13
C VAL A 103 16.78 -6.76 -6.02
N PRO A 104 17.21 -8.02 -5.86
CA PRO A 104 18.19 -8.64 -6.73
C PRO A 104 17.81 -8.57 -8.21
N GLU A 105 18.74 -8.25 -9.10
CA GLU A 105 18.48 -8.09 -10.53
C GLU A 105 17.93 -9.38 -11.15
N THR A 106 18.34 -10.52 -10.66
CA THR A 106 17.82 -11.83 -11.09
C THR A 106 16.32 -11.95 -10.85
N LEU A 107 15.83 -11.48 -9.70
CA LEU A 107 14.40 -11.43 -9.39
C LEU A 107 13.66 -10.41 -10.25
N LEU A 108 14.24 -9.22 -10.48
CA LEU A 108 13.62 -8.21 -11.34
C LEU A 108 13.33 -8.72 -12.75
N ARG A 109 14.14 -9.65 -13.29
CA ARG A 109 13.99 -10.15 -14.66
C ARG A 109 13.11 -11.39 -14.79
N SER A 110 12.84 -12.09 -13.72
CA SER A 110 12.16 -13.39 -13.76
C SER A 110 10.89 -13.45 -12.92
N ALA A 111 10.75 -12.57 -11.94
CA ALA A 111 9.66 -12.64 -10.98
C ALA A 111 8.35 -12.06 -11.50
N THR A 112 7.25 -12.55 -10.96
CA THR A 112 5.98 -11.84 -10.92
C THR A 112 6.01 -10.84 -9.76
N PHE A 113 5.78 -9.56 -10.05
CA PHE A 113 5.54 -8.55 -9.03
C PHE A 113 4.07 -8.58 -8.60
N ILE A 114 3.80 -8.61 -7.29
CA ILE A 114 2.44 -8.67 -6.75
C ILE A 114 2.27 -7.58 -5.70
N ASP A 115 1.37 -6.64 -5.94
CA ASP A 115 0.95 -5.62 -4.97
C ASP A 115 -0.34 -6.09 -4.28
N LEU A 116 -0.23 -6.50 -3.02
CA LEU A 116 -1.36 -6.96 -2.22
C LEU A 116 -2.02 -5.79 -1.48
N GLY A 117 -3.21 -5.41 -1.91
CA GLY A 117 -3.90 -4.20 -1.49
C GLY A 117 -3.49 -3.01 -2.36
N CYS A 118 -3.50 -3.19 -3.68
CA CYS A 118 -2.93 -2.22 -4.63
C CYS A 118 -3.66 -0.86 -4.67
N GLY A 119 -4.82 -0.75 -4.05
CA GLY A 119 -5.59 0.49 -4.03
C GLY A 119 -5.93 1.00 -5.44
N LYS A 120 -5.53 2.23 -5.75
CA LYS A 120 -5.67 2.82 -7.09
C LYS A 120 -4.54 2.43 -8.07
N GLY A 121 -3.60 1.55 -7.65
CA GLY A 121 -2.60 0.90 -8.49
C GLY A 121 -1.29 1.66 -8.71
N ARG A 122 -0.92 2.71 -7.95
CA ARG A 122 0.33 3.45 -8.21
C ARG A 122 1.57 2.55 -8.21
N ALA A 123 1.72 1.66 -7.23
CA ALA A 123 2.85 0.74 -7.18
C ALA A 123 2.87 -0.23 -8.38
N VAL A 124 1.69 -0.69 -8.81
CA VAL A 124 1.51 -1.51 -10.02
C VAL A 124 2.01 -0.77 -11.27
N LEU A 125 1.64 0.50 -11.43
CA LEU A 125 2.09 1.32 -12.56
C LEU A 125 3.60 1.52 -12.54
N LEU A 126 4.18 1.86 -11.40
CA LEU A 126 5.62 2.03 -11.22
C LEU A 126 6.37 0.71 -11.45
N ALA A 127 5.84 -0.42 -10.98
CA ALA A 127 6.43 -1.74 -11.19
C ALA A 127 6.49 -2.12 -12.67
N SER A 128 5.53 -1.65 -13.48
CA SER A 128 5.53 -1.88 -14.93
C SER A 128 6.68 -1.20 -15.68
N GLU A 129 7.47 -0.36 -15.02
CA GLU A 129 8.71 0.21 -15.56
C GLU A 129 9.91 -0.74 -15.44
N TYR A 130 9.80 -1.80 -14.65
CA TYR A 130 10.83 -2.79 -14.38
C TYR A 130 10.63 -4.04 -15.25
N PRO A 131 11.70 -4.81 -15.53
CA PRO A 131 11.65 -5.94 -16.44
C PRO A 131 11.06 -7.22 -15.80
N PHE A 132 9.98 -7.09 -15.01
CA PHE A 132 9.28 -8.23 -14.43
C PHE A 132 8.66 -9.13 -15.52
N ALA A 133 8.47 -10.39 -15.23
CA ALA A 133 7.73 -11.30 -16.11
C ALA A 133 6.25 -10.89 -16.19
N GLN A 134 5.68 -10.45 -15.07
CA GLN A 134 4.31 -9.98 -14.95
C GLN A 134 4.18 -9.03 -13.75
N VAL A 135 3.20 -8.12 -13.80
CA VAL A 135 2.82 -7.25 -12.69
C VAL A 135 1.35 -7.48 -12.36
N VAL A 136 1.07 -7.80 -11.10
CA VAL A 136 -0.29 -8.08 -10.61
C VAL A 136 -0.61 -7.13 -9.46
N GLY A 137 -1.77 -6.49 -9.51
CA GLY A 137 -2.38 -5.79 -8.39
C GLY A 137 -3.58 -6.57 -7.86
N VAL A 138 -3.68 -6.77 -6.56
CA VAL A 138 -4.81 -7.41 -5.90
C VAL A 138 -5.52 -6.38 -5.02
N GLU A 139 -6.81 -6.15 -5.24
CA GLU A 139 -7.58 -5.15 -4.50
C GLU A 139 -8.97 -5.72 -4.15
N ILE A 140 -9.37 -5.59 -2.89
CA ILE A 140 -10.65 -6.09 -2.40
C ILE A 140 -11.80 -5.08 -2.58
N ALA A 141 -11.49 -3.77 -2.62
CA ALA A 141 -12.49 -2.71 -2.71
C ALA A 141 -12.87 -2.44 -4.17
N PRO A 142 -14.13 -2.72 -4.60
CA PRO A 142 -14.53 -2.57 -6.01
C PRO A 142 -14.35 -1.16 -6.56
N GLN A 143 -14.48 -0.13 -5.72
CA GLN A 143 -14.30 1.26 -6.12
C GLN A 143 -12.84 1.59 -6.44
N LEU A 144 -11.88 1.08 -5.64
CA LEU A 144 -10.45 1.27 -5.90
C LEU A 144 -9.97 0.42 -7.06
N TYR A 145 -10.44 -0.83 -7.13
CA TYR A 145 -10.18 -1.74 -8.25
C TYR A 145 -10.50 -1.12 -9.61
N ARG A 146 -11.71 -0.53 -9.77
CA ARG A 146 -12.10 0.12 -11.04
C ARG A 146 -11.13 1.24 -11.41
N VAL A 147 -10.77 2.08 -10.45
CA VAL A 147 -9.80 3.16 -10.66
C VAL A 147 -8.43 2.59 -11.04
N ALA A 148 -7.99 1.51 -10.41
CA ALA A 148 -6.71 0.87 -10.73
C ALA A 148 -6.68 0.30 -12.16
N VAL A 149 -7.78 -0.31 -12.62
CA VAL A 149 -7.92 -0.80 -14.00
C VAL A 149 -7.84 0.36 -14.99
N ASP A 150 -8.64 1.41 -14.79
CA ASP A 150 -8.63 2.61 -15.64
C ASP A 150 -7.24 3.26 -15.67
N ASN A 151 -6.56 3.32 -14.53
CA ASN A 151 -5.21 3.86 -14.43
C ASN A 151 -4.20 3.02 -15.22
N ALA A 152 -4.27 1.70 -15.14
CA ALA A 152 -3.35 0.80 -15.87
C ALA A 152 -3.50 0.96 -17.39
N GLU A 153 -4.72 1.07 -17.89
CA GLU A 153 -5.00 1.30 -19.31
C GLU A 153 -4.45 2.66 -19.78
N ARG A 154 -4.77 3.74 -19.06
CA ARG A 154 -4.30 5.11 -19.39
C ARG A 154 -2.78 5.21 -19.34
N TYR A 155 -2.17 4.69 -18.29
CA TYR A 155 -0.73 4.71 -18.13
C TYR A 155 -0.01 4.01 -19.28
N THR A 156 -0.48 2.82 -19.66
CA THR A 156 0.06 2.06 -20.79
C THR A 156 -0.05 2.85 -22.09
N ALA A 157 -1.22 3.42 -22.39
CA ALA A 157 -1.47 4.22 -23.58
C ALA A 157 -0.55 5.44 -23.65
N VAL A 158 -0.40 6.19 -22.55
CA VAL A 158 0.49 7.36 -22.49
C VAL A 158 1.95 6.97 -22.66
N ARG A 159 2.41 5.88 -22.03
CA ARG A 159 3.78 5.40 -22.22
C ARG A 159 4.08 5.03 -23.67
N GLN A 160 3.17 4.34 -24.33
CA GLN A 160 3.28 4.00 -25.76
C GLN A 160 3.32 5.25 -26.63
N ALA A 161 2.46 6.24 -26.37
CA ALA A 161 2.46 7.52 -27.07
C ALA A 161 3.78 8.30 -26.90
N LEU A 162 4.46 8.12 -25.76
CA LEU A 162 5.78 8.68 -25.48
C LEU A 162 6.94 7.84 -26.06
N GLY A 163 6.67 6.81 -26.84
CA GLY A 163 7.67 5.93 -27.44
C GLY A 163 8.39 5.03 -26.43
N ARG A 164 7.83 4.81 -25.24
CA ARG A 164 8.37 3.92 -24.22
C ARG A 164 7.88 2.49 -24.44
N SER A 165 8.67 1.51 -24.01
CA SER A 165 8.24 0.09 -24.00
C SER A 165 6.91 -0.06 -23.26
N ALA A 166 6.05 -0.96 -23.73
CA ALA A 166 4.81 -1.33 -23.05
C ALA A 166 5.05 -1.92 -21.65
N GLY A 167 6.28 -2.37 -21.38
CA GLY A 167 6.62 -3.06 -20.14
C GLY A 167 6.05 -4.48 -20.04
N PRO A 168 6.09 -5.09 -18.85
CA PRO A 168 5.47 -6.39 -18.59
C PRO A 168 3.95 -6.32 -18.69
N PRO A 169 3.26 -7.47 -18.88
CA PRO A 169 1.82 -7.55 -18.75
C PRO A 169 1.37 -7.09 -17.35
N VAL A 170 0.37 -6.21 -17.31
CA VAL A 170 -0.22 -5.69 -16.07
C VAL A 170 -1.63 -6.26 -15.92
N GLN A 171 -1.94 -6.80 -14.76
CA GLN A 171 -3.25 -7.31 -14.40
C GLN A 171 -3.68 -6.75 -13.05
N VAL A 172 -4.91 -6.30 -12.93
CA VAL A 172 -5.52 -5.94 -11.64
C VAL A 172 -6.67 -6.91 -11.39
N LEU A 173 -6.73 -7.45 -10.17
CA LEU A 173 -7.69 -8.46 -9.75
C LEU A 173 -8.55 -7.92 -8.61
N LEU A 174 -9.87 -8.15 -8.69
CA LEU A 174 -10.80 -7.86 -7.59
C LEU A 174 -10.88 -9.08 -6.69
N GLU A 175 -9.95 -9.19 -5.74
CA GLU A 175 -9.83 -10.36 -4.86
C GLU A 175 -9.41 -9.98 -3.44
N ASP A 176 -9.65 -10.89 -2.49
CA ASP A 176 -9.16 -10.79 -1.11
C ASP A 176 -7.72 -11.32 -1.04
N ALA A 177 -6.77 -10.48 -0.67
CA ALA A 177 -5.35 -10.85 -0.51
C ALA A 177 -5.14 -12.05 0.43
N ALA A 178 -6.02 -12.24 1.43
CA ALA A 178 -5.98 -13.38 2.34
C ALA A 178 -6.37 -14.71 1.67
N GLN A 179 -7.00 -14.66 0.50
CA GLN A 179 -7.47 -15.83 -0.27
C GLN A 179 -6.79 -15.95 -1.63
N TYR A 180 -6.01 -14.92 -2.01
CA TYR A 180 -5.32 -14.90 -3.29
C TYR A 180 -4.32 -16.07 -3.38
N PRO A 181 -4.41 -16.92 -4.41
CA PRO A 181 -3.49 -18.04 -4.59
C PRO A 181 -2.10 -17.51 -4.93
N VAL A 182 -1.11 -17.91 -4.14
CA VAL A 182 0.29 -17.49 -4.39
C VAL A 182 0.78 -18.17 -5.68
N PRO A 183 1.18 -17.40 -6.73
CA PRO A 183 1.62 -17.96 -7.99
C PRO A 183 2.90 -18.79 -7.86
N ALA A 184 3.10 -19.72 -8.80
CA ALA A 184 4.36 -20.43 -8.98
C ALA A 184 5.46 -19.51 -9.51
N GLY A 185 6.73 -19.97 -9.41
CA GLY A 185 7.91 -19.23 -9.87
C GLY A 185 8.36 -18.09 -8.94
N PRO A 186 9.41 -17.36 -9.31
CA PRO A 186 9.97 -16.27 -8.50
C PRO A 186 8.98 -15.13 -8.29
N LEU A 187 8.98 -14.51 -7.09
CA LEU A 187 8.02 -13.47 -6.71
C LEU A 187 8.69 -12.25 -6.10
N VAL A 188 8.11 -11.09 -6.37
CA VAL A 188 8.31 -9.88 -5.58
C VAL A 188 6.95 -9.47 -5.01
N VAL A 189 6.74 -9.70 -3.72
CA VAL A 189 5.52 -9.35 -2.99
C VAL A 189 5.68 -7.96 -2.40
N TYR A 190 4.80 -7.05 -2.74
CA TYR A 190 4.82 -5.68 -2.29
C TYR A 190 3.66 -5.41 -1.32
N LEU A 191 3.96 -4.74 -0.21
CA LEU A 191 3.05 -4.40 0.86
C LEU A 191 3.27 -2.95 1.29
N TYR A 192 2.31 -2.08 1.08
CA TYR A 192 2.33 -0.74 1.68
C TYR A 192 1.31 -0.67 2.82
N HIS A 193 1.63 -1.35 3.93
CA HIS A 193 0.77 -1.49 5.12
C HIS A 193 -0.72 -1.68 4.77
N PRO A 194 -1.04 -2.63 3.87
CA PRO A 194 -2.37 -2.67 3.25
C PRO A 194 -3.46 -3.22 4.17
N PHE A 195 -3.10 -3.95 5.23
CA PHE A 195 -4.05 -4.62 6.12
C PHE A 195 -3.55 -4.77 7.55
N CYS A 196 -4.51 -5.07 8.44
CA CYS A 196 -4.24 -5.39 9.82
C CYS A 196 -3.63 -6.79 9.99
N ARG A 197 -3.10 -7.03 11.20
CA ARG A 197 -2.47 -8.30 11.60
C ARG A 197 -3.23 -9.56 11.15
N PRO A 198 -4.56 -9.74 11.34
CA PRO A 198 -5.25 -10.98 10.97
C PRO A 198 -5.19 -11.32 9.47
N VAL A 199 -5.09 -10.31 8.60
CA VAL A 199 -4.96 -10.54 7.15
C VAL A 199 -3.50 -10.79 6.79
N LEU A 200 -2.56 -10.04 7.35
CA LEU A 200 -1.13 -10.24 7.12
C LEU A 200 -0.67 -11.63 7.60
N ASP A 201 -1.16 -12.11 8.75
CA ASP A 201 -0.90 -13.48 9.23
C ASP A 201 -1.30 -14.53 8.18
N LYS A 202 -2.47 -14.36 7.54
CA LYS A 202 -2.92 -15.28 6.49
C LYS A 202 -2.06 -15.20 5.24
N VAL A 203 -1.69 -14.00 4.80
CA VAL A 203 -0.80 -13.79 3.65
C VAL A 203 0.54 -14.49 3.88
N ILE A 204 1.14 -14.33 5.07
CA ILE A 204 2.40 -14.99 5.44
C ILE A 204 2.23 -16.51 5.49
N ALA A 205 1.12 -17.01 6.04
CA ALA A 205 0.83 -18.45 6.08
C ALA A 205 0.67 -19.05 4.67
N ASN A 206 -0.05 -18.36 3.77
CA ASN A 206 -0.21 -18.77 2.38
C ASN A 206 1.14 -18.81 1.64
N LEU A 207 1.97 -17.79 1.86
CA LEU A 207 3.32 -17.74 1.29
C LEU A 207 4.20 -18.88 1.83
N SER A 208 4.16 -19.14 3.14
CA SER A 208 4.88 -20.24 3.78
C SER A 208 4.45 -21.60 3.20
N GLN A 209 3.16 -21.83 3.06
CA GLN A 209 2.63 -23.07 2.50
C GLN A 209 3.04 -23.25 1.03
N SER A 210 2.96 -22.19 0.24
CA SER A 210 3.38 -22.19 -1.16
C SER A 210 4.86 -22.50 -1.33
N LEU A 211 5.73 -21.91 -0.49
CA LEU A 211 7.16 -22.15 -0.49
C LEU A 211 7.55 -23.55 0.02
N ALA A 212 6.78 -24.10 0.95
CA ALA A 212 6.99 -25.48 1.40
C ALA A 212 6.65 -26.51 0.30
N HIS A 213 5.70 -26.18 -0.60
CA HIS A 213 5.34 -27.01 -1.73
C HIS A 213 6.31 -26.84 -2.91
N GLU A 214 6.70 -25.60 -3.20
CA GLU A 214 7.60 -25.22 -4.28
C GLU A 214 8.60 -24.19 -3.80
N PRO A 215 9.80 -24.61 -3.33
CA PRO A 215 10.87 -23.71 -2.92
C PRO A 215 11.35 -22.83 -4.09
N ARG A 216 11.42 -21.52 -3.89
CA ARG A 216 11.83 -20.54 -4.91
C ARG A 216 12.22 -19.21 -4.30
N ASP A 217 12.83 -18.36 -5.11
CA ASP A 217 13.24 -17.02 -4.68
C ASP A 217 12.01 -16.11 -4.54
N VAL A 218 11.86 -15.50 -3.38
CA VAL A 218 10.84 -14.49 -3.09
C VAL A 218 11.46 -13.31 -2.38
N ALA A 219 11.16 -12.11 -2.85
CA ALA A 219 11.37 -10.88 -2.10
C ALA A 219 10.05 -10.37 -1.54
N VAL A 220 10.03 -9.92 -0.28
CA VAL A 220 8.90 -9.19 0.31
C VAL A 220 9.36 -7.77 0.61
N LEU A 221 8.72 -6.80 -0.04
CA LEU A 221 8.95 -5.37 0.16
C LEU A 221 7.85 -4.84 1.06
N TYR A 222 8.19 -4.40 2.27
CA TYR A 222 7.21 -3.93 3.23
C TYR A 222 7.48 -2.48 3.60
N ILE A 223 6.58 -1.59 3.17
CA ILE A 223 6.64 -0.14 3.39
C ILE A 223 5.65 0.22 4.48
N ASN A 224 6.02 1.20 5.33
CA ASN A 224 5.33 1.53 6.57
C ASN A 224 5.10 0.25 7.41
N HIS A 225 6.18 -0.45 7.69
CA HIS A 225 6.23 -1.84 8.15
C HIS A 225 5.90 -1.99 9.65
N GLU A 226 4.77 -1.45 10.09
CA GLU A 226 4.35 -1.45 11.50
C GLU A 226 4.18 -2.85 12.11
N LEU A 227 3.91 -3.86 11.28
CA LEU A 227 3.75 -5.26 11.67
C LEU A 227 4.95 -6.12 11.27
N HIS A 228 6.15 -5.52 11.22
CA HIS A 228 7.39 -6.20 10.81
C HIS A 228 7.66 -7.47 11.64
N ASP A 229 7.23 -7.48 12.91
CA ASP A 229 7.41 -8.63 13.81
C ASP A 229 6.83 -9.95 13.27
N LEU A 230 5.85 -9.87 12.36
CA LEU A 230 5.29 -11.06 11.71
C LEU A 230 6.24 -11.64 10.65
N LEU A 231 6.88 -10.77 9.86
CA LEU A 231 7.86 -11.19 8.86
C LEU A 231 9.18 -11.61 9.52
N ASP A 232 9.62 -10.91 10.58
CA ASP A 232 10.83 -11.23 11.33
C ASP A 232 10.78 -12.64 11.94
N ARG A 233 9.58 -13.10 12.35
CA ARG A 233 9.35 -14.45 12.89
C ARG A 233 9.13 -15.51 11.83
N ALA A 234 8.96 -15.15 10.56
CA ALA A 234 8.76 -16.11 9.49
C ALA A 234 10.07 -16.86 9.19
N PRO A 235 10.16 -18.19 9.45
CA PRO A 235 11.43 -18.91 9.39
C PRO A 235 12.02 -19.01 7.98
N PHE A 236 11.20 -18.80 6.96
CA PHE A 236 11.59 -18.85 5.56
C PHE A 236 12.04 -17.48 5.00
N LEU A 237 11.93 -16.39 5.79
CA LEU A 237 12.37 -15.05 5.41
C LEU A 237 13.59 -14.61 6.21
N GLN A 238 14.39 -13.76 5.57
CA GLN A 238 15.46 -13.01 6.21
C GLN A 238 15.36 -11.56 5.82
N GLN A 239 15.34 -10.65 6.78
CA GLN A 239 15.48 -9.22 6.51
C GLN A 239 16.91 -8.95 6.01
N VAL A 240 16.99 -8.42 4.79
CA VAL A 240 18.28 -8.10 4.16
C VAL A 240 18.55 -6.59 4.13
N TRP A 241 17.52 -5.80 4.28
CA TRP A 241 17.62 -4.34 4.31
C TRP A 241 16.46 -3.71 5.07
N SER A 242 16.73 -2.60 5.76
CA SER A 242 15.72 -1.74 6.37
C SER A 242 16.26 -0.31 6.48
N ALA A 243 15.41 0.67 6.20
CA ALA A 243 15.75 2.09 6.34
C ALA A 243 14.49 2.96 6.38
N THR A 244 14.61 4.13 7.02
CA THR A 244 13.67 5.24 6.82
C THR A 244 14.08 5.97 5.53
N VAL A 245 13.23 5.89 4.50
CA VAL A 245 13.48 6.44 3.17
C VAL A 245 12.81 7.80 3.05
N ALA A 246 13.61 8.86 2.92
CA ALA A 246 13.09 10.21 2.72
C ALA A 246 12.47 10.36 1.33
N MET A 247 11.35 11.07 1.27
CA MET A 247 10.71 11.49 0.02
C MET A 247 11.52 12.57 -0.67
N ASP A 248 11.51 12.60 -1.99
CA ASP A 248 12.07 13.73 -2.76
C ASP A 248 11.20 14.99 -2.64
N ALA A 249 11.59 16.06 -3.31
CA ALA A 249 10.90 17.35 -3.24
C ALA A 249 9.48 17.27 -3.82
N ASN A 250 9.29 16.55 -4.93
CA ASN A 250 7.99 16.42 -5.59
C ASN A 250 7.02 15.58 -4.78
N ASP A 251 7.51 14.47 -4.22
CA ASP A 251 6.72 13.61 -3.33
C ASP A 251 6.28 14.37 -2.07
N ARG A 252 7.19 15.16 -1.46
CA ARG A 252 6.85 15.98 -0.28
C ARG A 252 5.80 17.05 -0.57
N LEU A 253 5.78 17.63 -1.76
CA LEU A 253 4.76 18.61 -2.14
C LEU A 253 3.36 17.96 -2.22
N ALA A 254 3.29 16.71 -2.62
CA ALA A 254 2.06 15.94 -2.70
C ALA A 254 1.69 15.22 -1.40
N ASP A 255 2.63 15.12 -0.45
CA ASP A 255 2.41 14.45 0.85
C ASP A 255 1.46 15.25 1.74
N ARG A 256 0.24 14.75 1.89
CA ARG A 256 -0.80 15.34 2.75
C ARG A 256 -0.79 14.80 4.17
N VAL A 257 -0.10 13.72 4.39
CA VAL A 257 0.05 13.10 5.72
C VAL A 257 1.15 13.81 6.50
N GLY A 258 2.14 14.39 5.79
CA GLY A 258 3.24 15.13 6.38
C GLY A 258 4.30 14.23 7.02
N SER A 259 4.40 12.98 6.54
CA SER A 259 5.40 12.03 7.01
C SER A 259 6.79 12.35 6.47
N SER A 260 6.88 12.88 5.25
CA SER A 260 8.10 13.22 4.50
C SER A 260 9.11 12.07 4.33
N ALA A 261 8.84 10.91 4.88
CA ALA A 261 9.65 9.69 4.80
C ALA A 261 8.79 8.47 5.13
N GLU A 262 9.20 7.29 4.66
CA GLU A 262 8.57 6.01 4.95
C GLU A 262 9.58 5.01 5.54
N ASP A 263 9.14 4.26 6.55
CA ASP A 263 9.92 3.14 7.09
C ASP A 263 9.74 1.93 6.18
N CYS A 264 10.85 1.41 5.66
CA CYS A 264 10.87 0.37 4.65
C CYS A 264 11.74 -0.80 5.08
N ALA A 265 11.33 -2.01 4.70
CA ALA A 265 12.13 -3.22 4.87
C ALA A 265 12.02 -4.12 3.64
N VAL A 266 13.10 -4.87 3.37
CA VAL A 266 13.16 -5.89 2.33
C VAL A 266 13.58 -7.20 2.96
N TYR A 267 12.80 -8.23 2.68
CA TYR A 267 13.04 -9.61 3.09
C TYR A 267 13.25 -10.47 1.86
N LEU A 268 14.17 -11.42 1.95
CA LEU A 268 14.37 -12.46 0.94
C LEU A 268 14.13 -13.84 1.55
N THR A 269 13.76 -14.81 0.73
CA THR A 269 13.78 -16.23 1.11
C THR A 269 15.20 -16.66 1.47
N ARG A 270 15.29 -17.57 2.47
CA ARG A 270 16.56 -18.16 2.93
C ARG A 270 16.99 -19.28 2.02
#